data_b93a49b02125a6c35028c015f63c7858
#
_entry.id   b93a49b02125a6c35028c015f63c7858
#
_cell.length_a   1.000
_cell.length_b   1.000
_cell.length_c   1.000
_cell.angle_alpha   90.00
_cell.angle_beta   90.00
_cell.angle_gamma   90.00
#
_symmetry.space_group_name_H-M   'P 1'
#
loop_
_entity.id
_entity.type
_entity.pdbx_description
1 polymer ?
#
loop_
_entity_poly.entity_id
_entity_poly.type
_entity_poly.pdbx_seq_one_letter_code
_entity_poly.pdbx_strand_id
1 'polypeptide(L)'
;AALGGGAAALPACGGSSASSTAASSVASSAAAGSAAASGDTYTIGICQLVQHAALDAATQGFEDALTAEFGDNVKFDFQNAQGDSATCATIANGFVSSGVDLIMANATPALQAAQSATNEIPVLGTSVTEYGVALGLTDFSGTVGGNISGTSDLAPLDQQADMIVEWMPAAQKAGPPD
;
A
#
# COMPACT_ATOMS: atom_id res chain seq x y z
N ALA A 1 4.26 41.77 -59.25
CA ALA A 1 5.51 42.52 -59.11
C ALA A 1 6.20 42.15 -57.81
N ALA A 2 7.22 41.35 -57.95
CA ALA A 2 8.60 41.57 -57.57
C ALA A 2 8.86 41.41 -56.03
N LEU A 3 9.51 40.34 -55.66
CA LEU A 3 10.97 40.13 -55.51
C LEU A 3 11.55 40.62 -54.17
N GLY A 4 12.22 39.69 -53.53
CA GLY A 4 13.45 39.82 -52.77
C GLY A 4 13.35 39.19 -51.38
N GLY A 5 13.97 38.12 -50.95
CA GLY A 5 15.36 37.67 -51.17
C GLY A 5 16.22 38.20 -50.06
N GLY A 6 16.66 37.30 -49.11
CA GLY A 6 17.68 37.68 -48.16
C GLY A 6 17.97 36.58 -47.14
N ALA A 7 19.02 35.85 -47.37
CA ALA A 7 19.60 34.78 -46.57
C ALA A 7 20.65 35.29 -45.56
N ALA A 8 21.02 34.39 -44.66
CA ALA A 8 22.29 34.30 -43.88
C ALA A 8 22.32 35.16 -42.61
N ALA A 9 22.82 34.70 -41.46
CA ALA A 9 23.93 33.87 -41.11
C ALA A 9 23.90 33.54 -39.62
N LEU A 10 24.36 32.33 -39.27
CA LEU A 10 24.88 32.00 -37.94
C LEU A 10 26.17 32.80 -37.63
N PRO A 11 26.50 33.02 -36.38
CA PRO A 11 27.60 32.25 -35.86
C PRO A 11 27.45 31.67 -34.45
N ALA A 12 28.27 30.68 -34.24
CA ALA A 12 28.48 29.83 -33.11
C ALA A 12 29.21 30.51 -31.94
N CYS A 13 29.29 29.71 -30.87
CA CYS A 13 30.29 29.65 -29.79
C CYS A 13 29.99 30.36 -28.48
N GLY A 14 30.08 29.56 -27.45
CA GLY A 14 30.40 29.98 -26.09
C GLY A 14 29.84 29.06 -25.02
N GLY A 15 30.63 28.04 -24.66
CA GLY A 15 30.28 27.09 -23.60
C GLY A 15 30.30 27.70 -22.21
N SER A 16 29.58 27.06 -21.31
CA SER A 16 29.95 26.91 -19.90
C SER A 16 29.13 25.80 -19.29
N SER A 17 29.83 24.81 -18.80
CA SER A 17 29.35 23.67 -18.03
C SER A 17 28.66 24.16 -16.77
N ALA A 18 27.40 23.73 -16.56
CA ALA A 18 26.79 23.71 -15.26
C ALA A 18 26.19 22.33 -15.08
N SER A 19 26.82 21.56 -14.19
CA SER A 19 26.33 20.30 -13.69
C SER A 19 24.97 20.49 -13.04
N SER A 20 23.92 20.03 -13.65
CA SER A 20 22.64 19.84 -13.01
C SER A 20 22.47 18.35 -12.73
N THR A 21 22.55 17.99 -11.47
CA THR A 21 22.15 16.70 -10.93
C THR A 21 20.73 16.38 -11.39
N ALA A 22 20.63 15.42 -12.27
CA ALA A 22 19.36 14.85 -12.67
C ALA A 22 18.77 14.07 -11.49
N ALA A 23 17.72 14.61 -10.90
CA ALA A 23 16.83 13.83 -10.06
C ALA A 23 16.14 12.79 -10.95
N SER A 24 16.52 11.53 -10.77
CA SER A 24 15.83 10.40 -11.38
C SER A 24 14.45 10.27 -10.73
N SER A 25 13.44 10.84 -11.35
CA SER A 25 12.06 10.47 -11.10
C SER A 25 11.85 9.05 -11.62
N VAL A 26 11.83 8.08 -10.71
CA VAL A 26 11.29 6.75 -11.01
C VAL A 26 9.80 6.91 -11.27
N ALA A 27 9.43 7.03 -12.54
CA ALA A 27 8.07 6.85 -12.96
C ALA A 27 7.71 5.38 -12.71
N SER A 28 6.97 5.10 -11.63
CA SER A 28 6.24 3.86 -11.47
C SER A 28 5.27 3.76 -12.63
N SER A 29 5.62 2.95 -13.61
CA SER A 29 4.65 2.49 -14.60
C SER A 29 3.68 1.55 -13.88
N ALA A 30 2.60 2.11 -13.35
CA ALA A 30 1.41 1.33 -13.08
C ALA A 30 0.93 0.81 -14.43
N ALA A 31 1.23 -0.45 -14.73
CA ALA A 31 0.53 -1.17 -15.75
C ALA A 31 -0.91 -1.35 -15.25
N ALA A 32 -1.76 -0.39 -15.58
CA ALA A 32 -3.19 -0.57 -15.52
C ALA A 32 -3.53 -1.63 -16.57
N GLY A 33 -3.46 -2.88 -16.17
CA GLY A 33 -4.14 -3.97 -16.86
C GLY A 33 -5.63 -3.76 -16.62
N SER A 34 -6.29 -3.05 -17.52
CA SER A 34 -7.73 -3.07 -17.62
C SER A 34 -8.15 -4.50 -17.93
N ALA A 35 -8.40 -5.31 -16.91
CA ALA A 35 -9.16 -6.52 -17.06
C ALA A 35 -10.60 -6.07 -17.37
N ALA A 36 -10.95 -6.16 -18.64
CA ALA A 36 -12.33 -5.98 -19.07
C ALA A 36 -13.22 -6.89 -18.20
N ALA A 37 -14.15 -6.29 -17.47
CA ALA A 37 -15.13 -6.99 -16.66
C ALA A 37 -15.88 -8.00 -17.52
N SER A 38 -15.46 -9.27 -17.48
CA SER A 38 -16.36 -10.39 -17.69
C SER A 38 -17.38 -10.30 -16.56
N GLY A 39 -18.66 -10.50 -16.84
CA GLY A 39 -19.75 -10.26 -15.90
C GLY A 39 -19.78 -11.14 -14.65
N ASP A 40 -18.63 -11.49 -14.11
CA ASP A 40 -18.43 -12.25 -12.89
C ASP A 40 -18.50 -11.30 -11.68
N THR A 41 -19.24 -11.70 -10.67
CA THR A 41 -19.33 -10.96 -9.42
C THR A 41 -18.25 -11.47 -8.48
N TYR A 42 -17.42 -10.56 -7.98
CA TYR A 42 -16.37 -10.86 -6.99
C TYR A 42 -16.88 -10.62 -5.57
N THR A 43 -16.54 -11.53 -4.67
CA THR A 43 -16.84 -11.41 -3.24
C THR A 43 -15.53 -11.20 -2.48
N ILE A 44 -15.43 -10.09 -1.79
CA ILE A 44 -14.22 -9.68 -1.05
C ILE A 44 -14.51 -9.78 0.45
N GLY A 45 -13.76 -10.63 1.15
CA GLY A 45 -13.81 -10.69 2.60
C GLY A 45 -12.89 -9.61 3.20
N ILE A 46 -13.40 -8.80 4.12
CA ILE A 46 -12.63 -7.77 4.82
C ILE A 46 -12.59 -8.10 6.30
N CYS A 47 -11.41 -8.45 6.81
CA CYS A 47 -11.15 -8.64 8.24
C CYS A 47 -10.44 -7.42 8.81
N GLN A 48 -11.16 -6.60 9.57
CA GLN A 48 -10.58 -5.46 10.29
C GLN A 48 -10.41 -5.81 11.76
N LEU A 49 -9.22 -5.58 12.32
CA LEU A 49 -8.92 -5.92 13.71
C LEU A 49 -9.84 -5.22 14.71
N VAL A 50 -9.98 -3.90 14.58
CA VAL A 50 -10.74 -3.08 15.54
C VAL A 50 -11.29 -1.85 14.83
N GLN A 51 -12.35 -1.29 15.37
CA GLN A 51 -12.86 0.01 14.90
C GLN A 51 -11.92 1.12 15.36
N HIS A 52 -11.29 1.77 14.40
CA HIS A 52 -10.37 2.88 14.60
C HIS A 52 -10.35 3.76 13.35
N ALA A 53 -10.32 5.07 13.50
CA ALA A 53 -10.45 6.01 12.39
C ALA A 53 -9.47 5.75 11.23
N ALA A 54 -8.22 5.36 11.52
CA ALA A 54 -7.22 5.05 10.49
C ALA A 54 -7.54 3.75 9.75
N LEU A 55 -7.98 2.70 10.48
CA LEU A 55 -8.35 1.42 9.89
C LEU A 55 -9.65 1.55 9.07
N ASP A 56 -10.62 2.30 9.60
CA ASP A 56 -11.89 2.58 8.92
C ASP A 56 -11.63 3.32 7.60
N ALA A 57 -10.72 4.32 7.60
CA ALA A 57 -10.34 5.04 6.40
C ALA A 57 -9.61 4.15 5.37
N ALA A 58 -8.74 3.23 5.82
CA ALA A 58 -8.07 2.28 4.93
C ALA A 58 -9.07 1.30 4.30
N THR A 59 -10.02 0.78 5.08
CA THR A 59 -11.09 -0.08 4.58
C THR A 59 -11.97 0.66 3.58
N GLN A 60 -12.43 1.87 3.91
CA GLN A 60 -13.26 2.67 3.01
C GLN A 60 -12.54 2.99 1.70
N GLY A 61 -11.26 3.39 1.75
CA GLY A 61 -10.49 3.68 0.53
C GLY A 61 -10.32 2.45 -0.35
N PHE A 62 -10.18 1.27 0.23
CA PHE A 62 -10.12 0.01 -0.51
C PHE A 62 -11.47 -0.33 -1.18
N GLU A 63 -12.58 -0.20 -0.45
CA GLU A 63 -13.93 -0.42 -0.98
C GLU A 63 -14.26 0.57 -2.10
N ASP A 64 -13.94 1.86 -1.91
CA ASP A 64 -14.17 2.90 -2.90
C ASP A 64 -13.41 2.62 -4.21
N ALA A 65 -12.13 2.21 -4.11
CA ALA A 65 -11.31 1.90 -5.27
C ALA A 65 -11.84 0.69 -6.06
N LEU A 66 -12.23 -0.38 -5.37
CA LEU A 66 -12.80 -1.55 -6.04
C LEU A 66 -14.19 -1.27 -6.61
N THR A 67 -15.00 -0.48 -5.92
CA THR A 67 -16.31 -0.06 -6.42
C THR A 67 -16.18 0.81 -7.67
N ALA A 68 -15.17 1.69 -7.71
CA ALA A 68 -14.91 2.51 -8.89
C ALA A 68 -14.48 1.69 -10.11
N GLU A 69 -13.75 0.58 -9.90
CA GLU A 69 -13.24 -0.29 -10.98
C GLU A 69 -14.27 -1.32 -11.44
N PHE A 70 -15.00 -1.96 -10.50
CA PHE A 70 -15.87 -3.11 -10.75
C PHE A 70 -17.38 -2.78 -10.68
N GLY A 71 -17.75 -1.61 -10.14
CA GLY A 71 -19.14 -1.19 -9.98
C GLY A 71 -19.95 -2.21 -9.16
N ASP A 72 -21.09 -2.64 -9.70
CA ASP A 72 -21.99 -3.61 -9.05
C ASP A 72 -21.48 -5.06 -9.07
N ASN A 73 -20.33 -5.31 -9.72
CA ASN A 73 -19.72 -6.63 -9.84
C ASN A 73 -18.80 -6.96 -8.64
N VAL A 74 -18.70 -6.11 -7.63
CA VAL A 74 -17.98 -6.39 -6.39
C VAL A 74 -18.92 -6.35 -5.20
N LYS A 75 -18.74 -7.30 -4.27
CA LYS A 75 -19.46 -7.37 -3.00
C LYS A 75 -18.47 -7.50 -1.87
N PHE A 76 -18.74 -6.82 -0.78
CA PHE A 76 -17.89 -6.84 0.41
C PHE A 76 -18.58 -7.55 1.57
N ASP A 77 -17.87 -8.52 2.18
CA ASP A 77 -18.20 -9.11 3.47
C ASP A 77 -17.27 -8.52 4.52
N PHE A 78 -17.70 -7.44 5.16
CA PHE A 78 -16.94 -6.73 6.18
C PHE A 78 -17.19 -7.33 7.57
N GLN A 79 -16.10 -7.73 8.24
CA GLN A 79 -16.12 -8.28 9.59
C GLN A 79 -15.12 -7.55 10.49
N ASN A 80 -15.55 -7.16 11.69
CA ASN A 80 -14.71 -6.51 12.69
C ASN A 80 -14.41 -7.48 13.85
N ALA A 81 -13.13 -7.69 14.14
CA ALA A 81 -12.68 -8.62 15.17
C ALA A 81 -12.70 -8.05 16.59
N GLN A 82 -13.09 -6.78 16.77
CA GLN A 82 -13.24 -6.12 18.08
C GLN A 82 -11.94 -6.12 18.93
N GLY A 83 -10.78 -6.14 18.28
CA GLY A 83 -9.48 -6.18 18.93
C GLY A 83 -9.00 -7.57 19.33
N ASP A 84 -9.74 -8.62 19.01
CA ASP A 84 -9.41 -9.99 19.39
C ASP A 84 -8.83 -10.81 18.23
N SER A 85 -7.60 -11.30 18.38
CA SER A 85 -6.90 -12.10 17.38
C SER A 85 -7.56 -13.47 17.13
N ALA A 86 -8.21 -14.07 18.14
CA ALA A 86 -8.92 -15.33 17.96
C ALA A 86 -10.18 -15.13 17.09
N THR A 87 -10.82 -13.98 17.24
CA THR A 87 -11.93 -13.56 16.37
C THR A 87 -11.45 -13.33 14.94
N CYS A 88 -10.25 -12.74 14.71
CA CYS A 88 -9.66 -12.65 13.37
C CYS A 88 -9.53 -14.03 12.72
N ALA A 89 -9.05 -15.03 13.47
CA ALA A 89 -8.92 -16.40 12.95
C ALA A 89 -10.28 -17.02 12.59
N THR A 90 -11.30 -16.77 13.40
CA THR A 90 -12.68 -17.22 13.13
C THR A 90 -13.22 -16.59 11.85
N ILE A 91 -13.02 -15.27 11.68
CA ILE A 91 -13.43 -14.51 10.49
C ILE A 91 -12.71 -15.04 9.24
N ALA A 92 -11.38 -15.19 9.30
CA ALA A 92 -10.58 -15.66 8.17
C ALA A 92 -11.02 -17.08 7.72
N ASN A 93 -11.26 -18.00 8.67
CA ASN A 93 -11.79 -19.32 8.36
C ASN A 93 -13.22 -19.27 7.76
N GLY A 94 -14.04 -18.32 8.21
CA GLY A 94 -15.35 -18.05 7.65
C GLY A 94 -15.27 -17.66 6.17
N PHE A 95 -14.36 -16.75 5.81
CA PHE A 95 -14.12 -16.33 4.43
C PHE A 95 -13.64 -17.50 3.53
N VAL A 96 -12.70 -18.32 4.04
CA VAL A 96 -12.28 -19.53 3.32
C VAL A 96 -13.45 -20.47 3.08
N SER A 97 -14.29 -20.68 4.09
CA SER A 97 -15.45 -21.57 3.99
C SER A 97 -16.53 -21.05 3.04
N SER A 98 -16.71 -19.73 2.95
CA SER A 98 -17.64 -19.10 2.02
C SER A 98 -17.08 -18.93 0.61
N GLY A 99 -15.79 -19.18 0.40
CA GLY A 99 -15.15 -19.12 -0.91
C GLY A 99 -15.07 -17.70 -1.47
N VAL A 100 -14.64 -16.75 -0.66
CA VAL A 100 -14.39 -15.38 -1.16
C VAL A 100 -13.26 -15.37 -2.18
N ASP A 101 -13.28 -14.43 -3.11
CA ASP A 101 -12.30 -14.33 -4.19
C ASP A 101 -10.99 -13.66 -3.72
N LEU A 102 -11.07 -12.83 -2.67
CA LEU A 102 -9.94 -12.12 -2.09
C LEU A 102 -10.22 -11.82 -0.62
N ILE A 103 -9.19 -11.82 0.21
CA ILE A 103 -9.26 -11.37 1.61
C ILE A 103 -8.44 -10.09 1.76
N MET A 104 -9.07 -9.03 2.25
CA MET A 104 -8.39 -7.82 2.73
C MET A 104 -8.21 -7.93 4.25
N ALA A 105 -6.95 -7.94 4.69
CA ALA A 105 -6.57 -8.04 6.09
C ALA A 105 -6.06 -6.68 6.60
N ASN A 106 -6.85 -6.03 7.45
CA ASN A 106 -6.56 -4.71 8.00
C ASN A 106 -6.01 -4.82 9.41
N ALA A 107 -4.73 -4.65 9.56
CA ALA A 107 -3.84 -4.80 10.69
C ALA A 107 -3.15 -6.18 10.80
N THR A 108 -2.01 -6.21 11.50
CA THR A 108 -1.14 -7.40 11.65
C THR A 108 -1.87 -8.66 12.13
N PRO A 109 -2.72 -8.64 13.18
CA PRO A 109 -3.41 -9.86 13.60
C PRO A 109 -4.39 -10.42 12.55
N ALA A 110 -5.03 -9.54 11.77
CA ALA A 110 -5.90 -9.95 10.67
C ALA A 110 -5.09 -10.62 9.55
N LEU A 111 -3.90 -10.07 9.22
CA LEU A 111 -2.99 -10.65 8.24
C LEU A 111 -2.47 -12.02 8.67
N GLN A 112 -2.05 -12.18 9.93
CA GLN A 112 -1.60 -13.46 10.47
C GLN A 112 -2.71 -14.52 10.48
N ALA A 113 -3.93 -14.10 10.78
CA ALA A 113 -5.10 -14.97 10.71
C ALA A 113 -5.39 -15.43 9.28
N ALA A 114 -5.36 -14.53 8.31
CA ALA A 114 -5.55 -14.87 6.90
C ALA A 114 -4.43 -15.78 6.36
N GLN A 115 -3.15 -15.50 6.70
CA GLN A 115 -2.01 -16.37 6.36
C GLN A 115 -2.21 -17.80 6.88
N SER A 116 -2.72 -17.94 8.10
CA SER A 116 -2.92 -19.24 8.73
C SER A 116 -4.13 -19.99 8.15
N ALA A 117 -5.12 -19.27 7.62
CA ALA A 117 -6.37 -19.83 7.13
C ALA A 117 -6.28 -20.34 5.69
N THR A 118 -5.47 -19.69 4.84
CA THR A 118 -5.39 -20.04 3.41
C THR A 118 -4.02 -19.78 2.80
N ASN A 119 -3.65 -20.61 1.84
CA ASN A 119 -2.51 -20.40 0.94
C ASN A 119 -2.94 -20.31 -0.54
N GLU A 120 -4.23 -20.29 -0.81
CA GLU A 120 -4.82 -20.27 -2.14
C GLU A 120 -5.54 -18.97 -2.45
N ILE A 121 -6.41 -18.49 -1.52
CA ILE A 121 -7.14 -17.24 -1.70
C ILE A 121 -6.14 -16.07 -1.59
N PRO A 122 -6.11 -15.15 -2.57
CA PRO A 122 -5.27 -13.96 -2.48
C PRO A 122 -5.56 -13.14 -1.22
N VAL A 123 -4.51 -12.68 -0.54
CA VAL A 123 -4.62 -11.86 0.67
C VAL A 123 -3.90 -10.53 0.43
N LEU A 124 -4.61 -9.43 0.65
CA LEU A 124 -4.03 -8.08 0.66
C LEU A 124 -4.01 -7.53 2.08
N GLY A 125 -2.80 -7.30 2.59
CA GLY A 125 -2.62 -6.66 3.90
C GLY A 125 -2.56 -5.14 3.78
N THR A 126 -3.12 -4.46 4.76
CA THR A 126 -2.96 -3.01 4.96
C THR A 126 -2.86 -2.70 6.46
N SER A 127 -2.36 -1.52 6.80
CA SER A 127 -2.09 -1.15 8.20
C SER A 127 -1.16 -2.17 8.90
N VAL A 128 -0.18 -2.66 8.15
CA VAL A 128 0.84 -3.61 8.61
C VAL A 128 2.20 -2.92 8.57
N THR A 129 2.81 -2.77 9.71
CA THR A 129 4.06 -2.02 9.84
C THR A 129 5.22 -2.71 9.14
N GLU A 130 5.39 -4.02 9.37
CA GLU A 130 6.51 -4.76 8.81
C GLU A 130 6.11 -6.23 8.57
N TYR A 131 6.11 -6.63 7.31
CA TYR A 131 5.64 -7.95 6.88
C TYR A 131 6.57 -9.09 7.28
N GLY A 132 7.89 -8.86 7.29
CA GLY A 132 8.86 -9.87 7.67
C GLY A 132 8.64 -10.36 9.09
N VAL A 133 8.49 -9.42 10.03
CA VAL A 133 8.19 -9.73 11.45
C VAL A 133 6.77 -10.27 11.59
N ALA A 134 5.79 -9.65 10.96
CA ALA A 134 4.39 -10.04 11.05
C ALA A 134 4.16 -11.50 10.63
N LEU A 135 4.84 -11.95 9.59
CA LEU A 135 4.69 -13.28 8.99
C LEU A 135 5.83 -14.26 9.35
N GLY A 136 6.79 -13.84 10.18
CA GLY A 136 7.91 -14.67 10.60
C GLY A 136 8.89 -15.04 9.48
N LEU A 137 9.09 -14.14 8.51
CA LEU A 137 9.97 -14.36 7.36
C LEU A 137 11.43 -14.04 7.75
N THR A 138 12.34 -14.99 7.63
CA THR A 138 13.75 -14.83 8.06
C THR A 138 14.60 -13.98 7.12
N ASP A 139 14.28 -13.95 5.83
CA ASP A 139 15.05 -13.25 4.79
C ASP A 139 14.16 -12.29 3.99
N PHE A 140 13.37 -11.48 4.70
CA PHE A 140 12.45 -10.56 4.07
C PHE A 140 13.18 -9.45 3.32
N SER A 141 12.96 -9.35 2.02
CA SER A 141 13.58 -8.37 1.11
C SER A 141 12.57 -7.38 0.48
N GLY A 142 11.41 -7.20 1.14
CA GLY A 142 10.34 -6.34 0.63
C GLY A 142 9.29 -7.08 -0.21
N THR A 143 9.43 -8.39 -0.38
CA THR A 143 8.45 -9.21 -1.10
C THR A 143 8.05 -10.40 -0.22
N VAL A 144 6.76 -10.53 0.04
CA VAL A 144 6.22 -11.66 0.84
C VAL A 144 6.18 -12.93 -0.01
N GLY A 145 5.63 -12.84 -1.21
CA GLY A 145 5.43 -13.99 -2.11
C GLY A 145 4.20 -14.84 -1.75
N GLY A 146 4.03 -15.95 -2.46
CA GLY A 146 2.85 -16.79 -2.31
C GLY A 146 1.56 -16.05 -2.70
N ASN A 147 0.52 -16.24 -1.90
CA ASN A 147 -0.78 -15.60 -2.08
C ASN A 147 -0.95 -14.27 -1.31
N ILE A 148 0.11 -13.77 -0.67
CA ILE A 148 0.05 -12.56 0.19
C ILE A 148 0.79 -11.40 -0.46
N SER A 149 0.13 -10.23 -0.49
CA SER A 149 0.69 -8.95 -0.86
C SER A 149 0.08 -7.83 0.01
N GLY A 150 0.50 -6.59 -0.19
CA GLY A 150 -0.11 -5.47 0.54
C GLY A 150 0.75 -4.23 0.60
N THR A 151 0.37 -3.32 1.48
CA THR A 151 1.06 -2.07 1.74
C THR A 151 1.65 -2.06 3.14
N SER A 152 2.89 -1.56 3.29
CA SER A 152 3.52 -1.36 4.60
C SER A 152 3.34 0.10 5.03
N ASP A 153 3.07 0.29 6.32
CA ASP A 153 2.99 1.60 6.97
C ASP A 153 4.19 1.89 7.89
N LEU A 154 5.32 1.20 7.64
CA LEU A 154 6.54 1.41 8.41
C LEU A 154 7.02 2.86 8.31
N ALA A 155 6.95 3.55 9.44
CA ALA A 155 7.41 4.92 9.54
C ALA A 155 8.95 5.00 9.50
N PRO A 156 9.56 6.06 8.93
CA PRO A 156 11.00 6.27 8.95
C PRO A 156 11.45 6.73 10.34
N LEU A 157 11.62 5.78 11.27
CA LEU A 157 11.85 6.03 12.70
C LEU A 157 13.14 6.81 12.97
N ASP A 158 14.18 6.60 12.17
CA ASP A 158 15.43 7.36 12.20
C ASP A 158 15.19 8.84 11.91
N GLN A 159 14.45 9.17 10.87
CA GLN A 159 14.09 10.55 10.53
C GLN A 159 13.17 11.20 11.58
N GLN A 160 12.28 10.41 12.19
CA GLN A 160 11.46 10.88 13.30
C GLN A 160 12.30 11.20 14.54
N ALA A 161 13.33 10.40 14.82
CA ALA A 161 14.28 10.68 15.90
C ALA A 161 15.09 11.95 15.61
N ASP A 162 15.58 12.12 14.39
CA ASP A 162 16.30 13.33 13.95
C ASP A 162 15.43 14.59 14.07
N MET A 163 14.15 14.50 13.70
CA MET A 163 13.19 15.59 13.85
C MET A 163 12.98 15.98 15.32
N ILE A 164 12.99 15.03 16.26
CA ILE A 164 12.91 15.32 17.71
C ILE A 164 14.12 16.14 18.14
N VAL A 165 15.32 15.78 17.70
CA VAL A 165 16.56 16.51 18.02
C VAL A 165 16.55 17.93 17.42
N GLU A 166 16.03 18.08 16.20
CA GLU A 166 15.92 19.37 15.53
C GLU A 166 14.95 20.32 16.27
N TRP A 167 13.78 19.82 16.65
CA TRP A 167 12.72 20.63 17.28
C TRP A 167 12.94 20.83 18.77
N MET A 168 13.61 19.89 19.43
CA MET A 168 13.89 19.89 20.87
C MET A 168 15.36 19.58 21.16
N PRO A 169 16.30 20.47 20.77
CA PRO A 169 17.74 20.19 20.88
C PRO A 169 18.24 20.01 22.31
N ALA A 170 17.47 20.42 23.30
CA ALA A 170 17.76 20.23 24.72
C ALA A 170 17.17 18.92 25.30
N ALA A 171 16.43 18.14 24.53
CA ALA A 171 15.83 16.90 24.98
C ALA A 171 16.94 15.84 25.20
N GLN A 172 17.05 15.34 26.43
CA GLN A 172 18.01 14.28 26.80
C GLN A 172 17.35 12.92 26.99
N LYS A 173 16.02 12.88 27.02
CA LYS A 173 15.23 11.66 27.20
C LYS A 173 13.91 11.81 26.42
N ALA A 174 13.60 10.82 25.61
CA ALA A 174 12.28 10.65 25.00
C ALA A 174 11.64 9.40 25.60
N GLY A 175 10.45 9.53 26.16
CA GLY A 175 9.71 8.42 26.77
C GLY A 175 8.44 8.92 27.46
N PRO A 176 7.58 8.01 27.93
CA PRO A 176 6.41 8.39 28.71
C PRO A 176 6.85 9.09 30.01
N PRO A 177 6.06 10.02 30.55
CA PRO A 177 6.28 10.57 31.87
C PRO A 177 6.22 9.45 32.91
N ASP A 178 7.06 9.57 33.95
CA ASP A 178 7.10 8.64 35.10
C ASP A 178 5.80 8.71 35.89
#